data_d3c5a86a9fc86c7e2862b3044adfd68c
#
_entry.id   d3c5a86a9fc86c7e2862b3044adfd68c
#
_cell.length_a   1.000
_cell.length_b   1.000
_cell.length_c   1.000
_cell.angle_alpha   90.00
_cell.angle_beta   90.00
_cell.angle_gamma   90.00
#
_symmetry.space_group_name_H-M   'P 1'
#
loop_
_entity.id
_entity.type
_entity.pdbx_description
1 polymer ?
#
loop_
_entity_poly.entity_id
_entity_poly.type
_entity_poly.pdbx_seq_one_letter_code
_entity_poly.pdbx_strand_id
1 'polypeptide(L)'
;MKLTAKLKKAIQTHAAEVYPDECCGVIIGKEYIPCRNISEDKDQFEIHHKDLAKAEDLGEIQAYVHSHPNASARASEIDLIQIELHEKPWVICAYPDIEFQVYEPCGYKAPLVGRNYIHGIQDCYSIVRDFYERELSIKLIDFERQDLWWESKENKSLYLDGFGEAGFVEVDEPQYGDVLLCRVGRTEHVNHAVIWLGDNGMLKSEQTEPCIGSALILHHPYGRKSIREIFGPQWQERVAKVVRYAQNN
;
A
#
# COMPACT_ATOMS: atom_id res chain seq x y z
N MET A 1 16.14 5.77 17.27
CA MET A 1 17.58 5.45 17.01
C MET A 1 18.42 6.73 16.95
N LYS A 2 19.73 6.75 17.40
CA LYS A 2 20.62 7.93 17.31
C LYS A 2 21.61 7.78 16.15
N LEU A 3 21.57 8.70 15.18
CA LEU A 3 22.50 8.73 14.05
C LEU A 3 23.86 9.31 14.48
N THR A 4 24.95 8.53 14.30
CA THR A 4 26.31 8.98 14.52
C THR A 4 26.80 9.83 13.34
N ALA A 5 27.83 10.66 13.54
CA ALA A 5 28.47 11.42 12.47
C ALA A 5 29.02 10.51 11.34
N LYS A 6 29.52 9.31 11.70
CA LYS A 6 29.99 8.30 10.73
C LYS A 6 28.85 7.83 9.82
N LEU A 7 27.68 7.48 10.40
CA LEU A 7 26.50 7.05 9.64
C LEU A 7 26.01 8.16 8.72
N LYS A 8 25.83 9.38 9.26
CA LYS A 8 25.38 10.53 8.45
C LYS A 8 26.31 10.78 7.27
N LYS A 9 27.62 10.74 7.47
CA LYS A 9 28.60 10.94 6.39
C LYS A 9 28.52 9.84 5.32
N ALA A 10 28.37 8.57 5.72
CA ALA A 10 28.27 7.46 4.77
C ALA A 10 26.99 7.55 3.93
N ILE A 11 25.86 7.86 4.55
CA ILE A 11 24.57 8.05 3.86
C ILE A 11 24.64 9.24 2.89
N GLN A 12 25.19 10.38 3.35
CA GLN A 12 25.37 11.56 2.53
C GLN A 12 26.26 11.31 1.31
N THR A 13 27.35 10.55 1.49
CA THR A 13 28.23 10.18 0.39
C THR A 13 27.48 9.37 -0.65
N HIS A 14 26.72 8.34 -0.24
CA HIS A 14 25.93 7.53 -1.16
C HIS A 14 24.83 8.34 -1.85
N ALA A 15 24.13 9.23 -1.11
CA ALA A 15 23.13 10.11 -1.72
C ALA A 15 23.73 11.03 -2.80
N ALA A 16 24.96 11.54 -2.57
CA ALA A 16 25.67 12.36 -3.56
C ALA A 16 26.12 11.55 -4.80
N GLU A 17 26.51 10.28 -4.62
CA GLU A 17 26.98 9.41 -5.71
C GLU A 17 25.85 9.01 -6.66
N VAL A 18 24.62 8.82 -6.14
CA VAL A 18 23.48 8.34 -6.95
C VAL A 18 22.54 9.46 -7.39
N TYR A 19 22.72 10.69 -6.88
CA TYR A 19 21.90 11.84 -7.28
C TYR A 19 21.82 11.97 -8.82
N PRO A 20 20.66 12.20 -9.45
CA PRO A 20 19.39 12.65 -8.85
C PRO A 20 18.44 11.54 -8.40
N ASP A 21 18.84 10.30 -8.40
CA ASP A 21 18.02 9.20 -7.93
C ASP A 21 18.09 9.06 -6.40
N GLU A 22 17.13 8.38 -5.78
CA GLU A 22 17.15 8.08 -4.35
C GLU A 22 18.25 7.07 -4.01
N CYS A 23 19.11 7.37 -3.04
CA CYS A 23 19.92 6.33 -2.43
C CYS A 23 19.08 5.45 -1.51
N CYS A 24 19.40 4.18 -1.39
CA CYS A 24 18.79 3.28 -0.43
C CYS A 24 19.80 2.34 0.21
N GLY A 25 19.47 1.80 1.36
CA GLY A 25 20.32 0.87 2.09
C GLY A 25 19.79 0.58 3.49
N VAL A 26 20.60 -0.08 4.29
CA VAL A 26 20.22 -0.49 5.64
C VAL A 26 21.30 -0.16 6.66
N ILE A 27 20.94 -0.07 7.94
CA ILE A 27 21.87 0.07 9.05
C ILE A 27 21.92 -1.26 9.79
N ILE A 28 23.15 -1.79 9.94
CA ILE A 28 23.46 -3.00 10.70
C ILE A 28 24.53 -2.66 11.73
N GLY A 29 24.22 -2.86 13.00
CA GLY A 29 25.12 -2.47 14.09
C GLY A 29 25.41 -0.96 14.10
N LYS A 30 26.59 -0.55 13.68
CA LYS A 30 27.02 0.86 13.61
C LYS A 30 27.44 1.28 12.20
N GLU A 31 27.05 0.50 11.19
CA GLU A 31 27.47 0.70 9.82
C GLU A 31 26.24 0.87 8.89
N TYR A 32 26.40 1.74 7.92
CA TYR A 32 25.48 1.87 6.80
C TYR A 32 25.96 0.97 5.67
N ILE A 33 25.08 0.13 5.19
CA ILE A 33 25.28 -0.77 4.04
C ILE A 33 24.49 -0.21 2.87
N PRO A 34 25.16 0.39 1.88
CA PRO A 34 24.50 0.90 0.70
C PRO A 34 23.98 -0.25 -0.16
N CYS A 35 22.77 -0.08 -0.70
CA CYS A 35 22.13 -1.03 -1.60
C CYS A 35 21.80 -0.33 -2.91
N ARG A 36 21.66 -1.10 -3.99
CA ARG A 36 21.21 -0.57 -5.28
C ARG A 36 19.73 -0.29 -5.21
N ASN A 37 19.36 0.89 -5.72
CA ASN A 37 17.97 1.20 -6.04
C ASN A 37 17.66 0.64 -7.44
N ILE A 38 16.60 -0.18 -7.56
CA ILE A 38 16.14 -0.75 -8.83
C ILE A 38 14.77 -0.22 -9.27
N SER A 39 14.25 0.78 -8.56
CA SER A 39 13.01 1.45 -8.96
C SER A 39 13.19 2.16 -10.31
N GLU A 40 12.22 2.03 -11.19
CA GLU A 40 12.13 2.82 -12.42
C GLU A 40 11.56 4.23 -12.16
N ASP A 41 10.90 4.42 -11.02
CA ASP A 41 10.38 5.71 -10.57
C ASP A 41 11.47 6.44 -9.76
N LYS A 42 11.80 7.67 -10.19
CA LYS A 42 12.86 8.49 -9.58
C LYS A 42 12.50 9.02 -8.19
N ASP A 43 11.21 9.10 -7.91
CA ASP A 43 10.67 9.57 -6.62
C ASP A 43 10.38 8.41 -5.66
N GLN A 44 10.93 7.22 -5.94
CA GLN A 44 10.78 6.03 -5.13
C GLN A 44 12.07 5.20 -5.12
N PHE A 45 12.18 4.30 -4.16
CA PHE A 45 13.24 3.32 -4.17
C PHE A 45 12.70 1.90 -3.98
N GLU A 46 13.42 0.97 -4.57
CA GLU A 46 13.27 -0.46 -4.35
C GLU A 46 14.66 -1.06 -4.14
N ILE A 47 14.89 -1.65 -2.97
CA ILE A 47 16.18 -2.27 -2.67
C ILE A 47 16.33 -3.54 -3.50
N HIS A 48 17.44 -3.64 -4.25
CA HIS A 48 17.76 -4.86 -4.98
C HIS A 48 17.85 -6.07 -4.04
N HIS A 49 17.04 -7.10 -4.29
CA HIS A 49 16.88 -8.26 -3.41
C HIS A 49 18.19 -8.97 -3.01
N LYS A 50 19.18 -9.08 -3.94
CA LYS A 50 20.49 -9.66 -3.63
C LYS A 50 21.36 -8.80 -2.71
N ASP A 51 21.15 -7.49 -2.73
CA ASP A 51 21.90 -6.59 -1.83
C ASP A 51 21.29 -6.63 -0.44
N LEU A 52 19.96 -6.71 -0.36
CA LEU A 52 19.23 -6.90 0.91
C LEU A 52 19.63 -8.23 1.56
N ALA A 53 19.60 -9.35 0.82
CA ALA A 53 19.99 -10.66 1.33
C ALA A 53 21.44 -10.67 1.86
N LYS A 54 22.39 -10.04 1.13
CA LYS A 54 23.77 -9.91 1.60
C LYS A 54 23.89 -9.06 2.87
N ALA A 55 23.07 -8.03 3.00
CA ALA A 55 23.04 -7.21 4.21
C ALA A 55 22.52 -8.03 5.39
N GLU A 56 21.46 -8.81 5.22
CA GLU A 56 20.91 -9.71 6.24
C GLU A 56 21.93 -10.76 6.71
N ASP A 57 22.80 -11.25 5.81
CA ASP A 57 23.92 -12.15 6.17
C ASP A 57 24.94 -11.48 7.11
N LEU A 58 25.03 -10.14 7.12
CA LEU A 58 25.93 -9.39 8.01
C LEU A 58 25.36 -9.20 9.42
N GLY A 59 24.06 -9.31 9.58
CA GLY A 59 23.39 -9.16 10.87
C GLY A 59 21.97 -8.60 10.76
N GLU A 60 21.36 -8.40 11.93
CA GLU A 60 19.99 -7.86 11.99
C GLU A 60 19.93 -6.41 11.48
N ILE A 61 18.99 -6.15 10.56
CA ILE A 61 18.67 -4.81 10.07
C ILE A 61 18.06 -4.02 11.23
N GLN A 62 18.69 -2.91 11.59
CA GLN A 62 18.22 -2.00 12.65
C GLN A 62 17.42 -0.82 12.13
N ALA A 63 17.65 -0.42 10.88
CA ALA A 63 16.89 0.60 10.19
C ALA A 63 17.05 0.49 8.67
N TYR A 64 16.04 0.92 7.95
CA TYR A 64 16.11 1.21 6.51
C TYR A 64 16.54 2.67 6.31
N VAL A 65 17.15 2.95 5.18
CA VAL A 65 17.67 4.28 4.85
C VAL A 65 17.34 4.60 3.39
N HIS A 66 16.86 5.80 3.12
CA HIS A 66 16.80 6.35 1.76
C HIS A 66 17.01 7.86 1.75
N SER A 67 17.16 8.43 0.56
CA SER A 67 17.26 9.87 0.40
C SER A 67 16.09 10.44 -0.39
N HIS A 68 15.77 11.70 -0.11
CA HIS A 68 14.83 12.52 -0.89
C HIS A 68 15.61 13.56 -1.70
N PRO A 69 15.84 13.35 -3.01
CA PRO A 69 16.47 14.31 -3.88
C PRO A 69 15.59 15.57 -4.05
N ASN A 70 16.17 16.74 -3.81
CA ASN A 70 15.49 18.06 -3.96
C ASN A 70 14.23 18.24 -3.09
N ALA A 71 14.07 17.43 -2.05
CA ALA A 71 12.95 17.48 -1.12
C ALA A 71 13.43 17.41 0.33
N SER A 72 12.56 17.74 1.28
CA SER A 72 12.86 17.64 2.72
C SER A 72 12.94 16.21 3.19
N ALA A 73 13.58 15.95 4.33
CA ALA A 73 13.62 14.64 4.99
C ALA A 73 12.28 14.26 5.65
N ARG A 74 11.17 14.92 5.29
CA ARG A 74 9.84 14.57 5.79
C ARG A 74 9.34 13.29 5.13
N ALA A 75 8.92 12.33 5.94
CA ALA A 75 8.33 11.09 5.45
C ALA A 75 7.09 11.37 4.59
N SER A 76 7.03 10.75 3.43
CA SER A 76 5.84 10.68 2.59
C SER A 76 4.79 9.72 3.18
N GLU A 77 3.60 9.69 2.60
CA GLU A 77 2.59 8.70 2.98
C GLU A 77 3.08 7.26 2.74
N ILE A 78 3.81 7.06 1.64
CA ILE A 78 4.41 5.77 1.28
C ILE A 78 5.43 5.34 2.34
N ASP A 79 6.31 6.26 2.73
CA ASP A 79 7.32 5.98 3.77
C ASP A 79 6.65 5.55 5.07
N LEU A 80 5.63 6.29 5.52
CA LEU A 80 4.92 5.98 6.77
C LEU A 80 4.31 4.59 6.74
N ILE A 81 3.75 4.16 5.61
CA ILE A 81 3.17 2.83 5.45
C ILE A 81 4.25 1.76 5.46
N GLN A 82 5.36 2.00 4.73
CA GLN A 82 6.47 1.06 4.69
C GLN A 82 7.16 0.92 6.06
N ILE A 83 7.26 1.99 6.84
CA ILE A 83 7.75 1.97 8.22
C ILE A 83 6.91 1.03 9.08
N GLU A 84 5.57 1.13 8.99
CA GLU A 84 4.67 0.24 9.73
C GLU A 84 4.75 -1.20 9.24
N LEU A 85 4.84 -1.42 7.92
CA LEU A 85 4.90 -2.74 7.31
C LEU A 85 6.19 -3.50 7.72
N HIS A 86 7.31 -2.80 7.75
CA HIS A 86 8.61 -3.40 8.12
C HIS A 86 8.87 -3.44 9.62
N GLU A 87 8.05 -2.76 10.43
CA GLU A 87 8.21 -2.67 11.88
C GLU A 87 9.62 -2.26 12.32
N LYS A 88 10.30 -1.44 11.52
CA LYS A 88 11.68 -0.99 11.74
C LYS A 88 11.78 0.53 11.58
N PRO A 89 12.71 1.18 12.28
CA PRO A 89 13.02 2.59 12.04
C PRO A 89 13.49 2.84 10.61
N TRP A 90 13.13 4.02 10.09
CA TRP A 90 13.61 4.52 8.81
C TRP A 90 14.35 5.83 8.97
N VAL A 91 15.44 5.97 8.24
CA VAL A 91 16.25 7.20 8.17
C VAL A 91 16.08 7.81 6.80
N ILE A 92 15.58 9.03 6.76
CA ILE A 92 15.43 9.80 5.54
C ILE A 92 16.49 10.90 5.52
N CYS A 93 17.22 10.99 4.41
CA CYS A 93 18.24 12.02 4.16
C CYS A 93 17.78 12.95 3.04
N ALA A 94 17.50 14.21 3.31
CA ALA A 94 17.33 15.20 2.27
C ALA A 94 18.67 15.49 1.56
N TYR A 95 18.67 15.61 0.24
CA TYR A 95 19.84 15.94 -0.55
C TYR A 95 19.44 16.89 -1.69
N PRO A 96 20.17 17.99 -1.97
CA PRO A 96 21.48 18.39 -1.39
C PRO A 96 21.40 19.14 -0.06
N ASP A 97 20.21 19.49 0.43
CA ASP A 97 20.01 20.26 1.67
C ASP A 97 20.14 19.34 2.89
N ILE A 98 21.32 18.86 3.17
CA ILE A 98 21.63 17.82 4.15
C ILE A 98 20.85 17.95 5.46
N GLU A 99 19.68 17.31 5.50
CA GLU A 99 18.84 17.13 6.68
C GLU A 99 18.61 15.61 6.91
N PHE A 100 18.52 15.20 8.18
CA PHE A 100 18.24 13.82 8.53
C PHE A 100 17.06 13.75 9.49
N GLN A 101 16.08 12.92 9.15
CA GLN A 101 14.99 12.57 10.04
C GLN A 101 15.01 11.06 10.30
N VAL A 102 14.61 10.67 11.50
CA VAL A 102 14.44 9.26 11.88
C VAL A 102 12.98 9.06 12.25
N TYR A 103 12.34 8.13 11.59
CA TYR A 103 10.97 7.74 11.86
C TYR A 103 10.96 6.35 12.45
N GLU A 104 10.12 6.14 13.45
CA GLU A 104 9.89 4.84 14.08
C GLU A 104 8.43 4.44 13.87
N PRO A 105 8.10 3.14 13.81
CA PRO A 105 6.71 2.70 13.76
C PRO A 105 5.88 3.38 14.85
N CYS A 106 4.77 3.97 14.50
CA CYS A 106 3.91 4.74 15.41
C CYS A 106 2.43 4.36 15.33
N GLY A 107 2.11 3.29 14.59
CA GLY A 107 0.74 2.85 14.35
C GLY A 107 0.03 3.68 13.27
N TYR A 108 0.77 4.29 12.34
CA TYR A 108 0.19 5.05 11.24
C TYR A 108 -0.72 4.15 10.40
N LYS A 109 -1.93 4.64 10.11
CA LYS A 109 -2.88 4.01 9.21
C LYS A 109 -3.32 5.03 8.17
N ALA A 110 -3.06 4.75 6.90
CA ALA A 110 -3.55 5.59 5.82
C ALA A 110 -5.08 5.71 5.85
N PRO A 111 -5.67 6.85 5.49
CA PRO A 111 -7.12 7.00 5.48
C PRO A 111 -7.77 6.01 4.50
N LEU A 112 -9.04 5.66 4.72
CA LEU A 112 -9.81 4.87 3.77
C LEU A 112 -10.22 5.71 2.55
N VAL A 113 -10.40 7.02 2.73
CA VAL A 113 -10.79 7.94 1.65
C VAL A 113 -9.67 8.92 1.35
N GLY A 114 -9.29 9.02 0.09
CA GLY A 114 -8.29 10.00 -0.38
C GLY A 114 -6.83 9.55 -0.30
N ARG A 115 -6.55 8.28 0.07
CA ARG A 115 -5.20 7.73 0.12
C ARG A 115 -4.62 7.48 -1.27
N ASN A 116 -3.32 7.56 -1.40
CA ASN A 116 -2.60 7.33 -2.64
C ASN A 116 -2.62 5.84 -3.01
N TYR A 117 -2.57 5.55 -4.32
CA TYR A 117 -2.51 4.19 -4.84
C TYR A 117 -1.07 3.68 -4.86
N ILE A 118 -0.85 2.49 -4.32
CA ILE A 118 0.41 1.75 -4.40
C ILE A 118 0.05 0.29 -4.60
N HIS A 119 0.37 -0.26 -5.77
CA HIS A 119 0.00 -1.63 -6.09
C HIS A 119 0.57 -2.63 -5.05
N GLY A 120 -0.24 -3.60 -4.65
CA GLY A 120 0.12 -4.61 -3.64
C GLY A 120 0.14 -4.11 -2.19
N ILE A 121 0.20 -2.79 -1.95
CA ILE A 121 0.30 -2.19 -0.60
C ILE A 121 -0.93 -1.35 -0.28
N GLN A 122 -1.28 -0.41 -1.14
CA GLN A 122 -2.47 0.44 -1.06
C GLN A 122 -3.26 0.36 -2.37
N ASP A 123 -3.98 -0.71 -2.56
CA ASP A 123 -4.77 -1.01 -3.76
C ASP A 123 -6.23 -1.32 -3.41
N CYS A 124 -6.99 -1.80 -4.39
CA CYS A 124 -8.40 -2.10 -4.21
C CYS A 124 -8.68 -3.29 -3.27
N TYR A 125 -7.73 -4.22 -3.06
CA TYR A 125 -7.87 -5.26 -2.05
C TYR A 125 -7.41 -4.78 -0.66
N SER A 126 -6.36 -4.01 -0.60
CA SER A 126 -5.87 -3.44 0.66
C SER A 126 -6.93 -2.54 1.32
N ILE A 127 -7.69 -1.76 0.53
CA ILE A 127 -8.78 -0.96 1.09
C ILE A 127 -9.92 -1.82 1.63
N VAL A 128 -10.19 -2.99 1.04
CA VAL A 128 -11.15 -3.96 1.58
C VAL A 128 -10.66 -4.49 2.93
N ARG A 129 -9.40 -4.91 3.02
CA ARG A 129 -8.80 -5.39 4.29
C ARG A 129 -8.89 -4.34 5.38
N ASP A 130 -8.49 -3.11 5.08
CA ASP A 130 -8.49 -2.00 6.03
C ASP A 130 -9.91 -1.62 6.47
N PHE A 131 -10.86 -1.61 5.54
CA PHE A 131 -12.27 -1.39 5.86
C PHE A 131 -12.82 -2.47 6.79
N TYR A 132 -12.54 -3.74 6.49
CA TYR A 132 -12.99 -4.85 7.32
C TYR A 132 -12.38 -4.79 8.72
N GLU A 133 -11.09 -4.49 8.84
CA GLU A 133 -10.44 -4.33 10.14
C GLU A 133 -11.02 -3.16 10.93
N ARG A 134 -11.18 -1.98 10.29
CA ARG A 134 -11.53 -0.74 10.99
C ARG A 134 -13.02 -0.57 11.23
N GLU A 135 -13.86 -0.94 10.24
CA GLU A 135 -15.30 -0.73 10.31
C GLU A 135 -16.06 -1.94 10.88
N LEU A 136 -15.53 -3.15 10.65
CA LEU A 136 -16.19 -4.41 10.99
C LEU A 136 -15.43 -5.23 12.06
N SER A 137 -14.21 -4.83 12.44
CA SER A 137 -13.34 -5.57 13.38
C SER A 137 -12.99 -6.98 12.91
N ILE A 138 -12.88 -7.18 11.60
CA ILE A 138 -12.56 -8.45 10.95
C ILE A 138 -11.20 -8.32 10.26
N LYS A 139 -10.25 -9.19 10.62
CA LYS A 139 -8.94 -9.22 9.99
C LYS A 139 -8.94 -10.22 8.84
N LEU A 140 -8.84 -9.74 7.62
CA LEU A 140 -8.71 -10.56 6.42
C LEU A 140 -7.26 -10.97 6.17
N ILE A 141 -7.07 -12.13 5.51
CA ILE A 141 -5.74 -12.53 5.03
C ILE A 141 -5.26 -11.60 3.93
N ASP A 142 -3.94 -11.52 3.77
CA ASP A 142 -3.34 -10.89 2.58
C ASP A 142 -2.90 -11.96 1.59
N PHE A 143 -2.86 -11.60 0.32
CA PHE A 143 -2.29 -12.42 -0.74
C PHE A 143 -1.49 -11.56 -1.71
N GLU A 144 -0.41 -12.11 -2.22
CA GLU A 144 0.48 -11.42 -3.16
C GLU A 144 -0.27 -11.07 -4.44
N ARG A 145 -0.07 -9.85 -4.90
CA ARG A 145 -0.65 -9.31 -6.14
C ARG A 145 0.47 -8.71 -6.99
N GLN A 146 0.87 -9.41 -8.03
CA GLN A 146 1.81 -8.85 -9.01
C GLN A 146 1.12 -7.77 -9.82
N ASP A 147 1.86 -6.72 -10.21
CA ASP A 147 1.26 -5.67 -11.03
C ASP A 147 0.86 -6.22 -12.40
N LEU A 148 -0.23 -5.67 -12.94
CA LEU A 148 -0.79 -6.02 -14.25
C LEU A 148 -1.07 -7.53 -14.46
N TRP A 149 -1.23 -8.31 -13.37
CA TRP A 149 -1.51 -9.75 -13.44
C TRP A 149 -2.73 -10.09 -14.32
N TRP A 150 -3.66 -9.15 -14.45
CA TRP A 150 -4.90 -9.31 -15.24
C TRP A 150 -4.71 -9.11 -16.76
N GLU A 151 -3.54 -8.75 -17.23
CA GLU A 151 -3.29 -8.56 -18.67
C GLU A 151 -3.09 -9.89 -19.39
N SER A 152 -2.57 -10.92 -18.74
CA SER A 152 -2.43 -12.24 -19.32
C SER A 152 -3.65 -13.12 -19.07
N LYS A 153 -4.25 -13.62 -20.15
CA LYS A 153 -5.41 -14.55 -20.06
C LYS A 153 -5.06 -15.89 -19.42
N GLU A 154 -3.79 -16.24 -19.39
CA GLU A 154 -3.30 -17.52 -18.84
C GLU A 154 -3.20 -17.47 -17.30
N ASN A 155 -3.24 -16.27 -16.72
CA ASN A 155 -3.20 -16.12 -15.28
C ASN A 155 -4.50 -16.61 -14.62
N LYS A 156 -4.36 -17.17 -13.42
CA LYS A 156 -5.52 -17.50 -12.59
C LYS A 156 -6.29 -16.24 -12.22
N SER A 157 -7.58 -16.38 -11.94
CA SER A 157 -8.41 -15.26 -11.50
C SER A 157 -8.13 -14.96 -10.03
N LEU A 158 -7.07 -14.17 -9.79
CA LEU A 158 -6.53 -13.87 -8.46
C LEU A 158 -7.61 -13.41 -7.47
N TYR A 159 -8.54 -12.54 -7.89
CA TYR A 159 -9.58 -12.06 -6.99
C TYR A 159 -10.69 -13.09 -6.72
N LEU A 160 -11.09 -13.89 -7.71
CA LEU A 160 -12.10 -14.91 -7.48
C LEU A 160 -11.58 -15.98 -6.51
N ASP A 161 -10.34 -16.39 -6.68
CA ASP A 161 -9.70 -17.39 -5.82
C ASP A 161 -9.37 -16.77 -4.44
N GLY A 162 -8.71 -15.61 -4.40
CA GLY A 162 -8.30 -14.96 -3.15
C GLY A 162 -9.44 -14.55 -2.23
N PHE A 163 -10.56 -14.06 -2.76
CA PHE A 163 -11.75 -13.76 -1.94
C PHE A 163 -12.38 -15.04 -1.39
N GLY A 164 -12.41 -16.14 -2.15
CA GLY A 164 -12.86 -17.45 -1.64
C GLY A 164 -11.99 -17.94 -0.48
N GLU A 165 -10.67 -17.88 -0.62
CA GLU A 165 -9.71 -18.23 0.43
C GLU A 165 -9.80 -17.30 1.65
N ALA A 166 -10.12 -16.04 1.45
CA ALA A 166 -10.35 -15.06 2.52
C ALA A 166 -11.70 -15.26 3.25
N GLY A 167 -12.51 -16.26 2.88
CA GLY A 167 -13.75 -16.61 3.56
C GLY A 167 -14.99 -15.89 3.02
N PHE A 168 -14.95 -15.39 1.80
CA PHE A 168 -16.13 -14.80 1.17
C PHE A 168 -16.92 -15.83 0.38
N VAL A 169 -18.25 -15.66 0.40
CA VAL A 169 -19.22 -16.46 -0.35
C VAL A 169 -20.04 -15.56 -1.27
N GLU A 170 -20.47 -16.09 -2.41
CA GLU A 170 -21.31 -15.37 -3.35
C GLU A 170 -22.73 -15.14 -2.80
N VAL A 171 -23.28 -13.95 -3.04
CA VAL A 171 -24.64 -13.56 -2.64
C VAL A 171 -25.32 -12.82 -3.79
N ASP A 172 -26.67 -12.81 -3.82
CA ASP A 172 -27.44 -12.20 -4.89
C ASP A 172 -27.56 -10.68 -4.74
N GLU A 173 -27.76 -10.21 -3.50
CA GLU A 173 -28.00 -8.77 -3.24
C GLU A 173 -26.98 -8.23 -2.24
N PRO A 174 -26.38 -7.04 -2.52
CA PRO A 174 -25.38 -6.46 -1.66
C PRO A 174 -25.99 -5.86 -0.38
N GLN A 175 -25.29 -6.05 0.74
CA GLN A 175 -25.51 -5.39 2.03
C GLN A 175 -24.26 -4.60 2.43
N TYR A 176 -24.39 -3.70 3.40
CA TYR A 176 -23.26 -2.91 3.92
C TYR A 176 -22.06 -3.79 4.27
N GLY A 177 -20.92 -3.47 3.67
CA GLY A 177 -19.67 -4.21 3.84
C GLY A 177 -19.43 -5.32 2.82
N ASP A 178 -20.44 -5.72 2.02
CA ASP A 178 -20.20 -6.69 0.94
C ASP A 178 -19.26 -6.12 -0.12
N VAL A 179 -18.61 -7.00 -0.86
CA VAL A 179 -17.67 -6.63 -1.90
C VAL A 179 -18.21 -6.98 -3.28
N LEU A 180 -18.21 -5.99 -4.16
CA LEU A 180 -18.54 -6.15 -5.57
C LEU A 180 -17.23 -6.41 -6.32
N LEU A 181 -17.12 -7.59 -6.91
CA LEU A 181 -15.99 -8.00 -7.73
C LEU A 181 -16.25 -7.58 -9.19
N CYS A 182 -15.42 -6.69 -9.69
CA CYS A 182 -15.65 -6.00 -10.95
C CYS A 182 -14.56 -6.28 -11.99
N ARG A 183 -14.95 -6.17 -13.28
CA ARG A 183 -14.03 -6.10 -14.41
C ARG A 183 -13.86 -4.65 -14.82
N VAL A 184 -12.63 -4.13 -14.76
CA VAL A 184 -12.31 -2.75 -15.12
C VAL A 184 -11.30 -2.74 -16.27
N GLY A 185 -11.62 -2.00 -17.33
CA GLY A 185 -10.80 -1.98 -18.53
C GLY A 185 -11.13 -3.12 -19.50
N ARG A 186 -10.19 -3.43 -20.41
CA ARG A 186 -10.33 -4.47 -21.44
C ARG A 186 -9.69 -5.77 -20.97
N THR A 187 -10.26 -6.40 -19.95
CA THR A 187 -9.76 -7.66 -19.40
C THR A 187 -10.89 -8.66 -19.22
N GLU A 188 -10.57 -9.96 -19.30
CA GLU A 188 -11.49 -11.06 -18.98
C GLU A 188 -11.49 -11.36 -17.48
N HIS A 189 -10.47 -10.90 -16.75
CA HIS A 189 -10.32 -11.13 -15.32
C HIS A 189 -11.14 -10.14 -14.49
N VAL A 190 -11.63 -10.63 -13.37
CA VAL A 190 -12.11 -9.77 -12.27
C VAL A 190 -10.86 -9.18 -11.59
N ASN A 191 -10.65 -7.89 -11.77
CA ASN A 191 -9.41 -7.20 -11.38
C ASN A 191 -9.63 -6.01 -10.45
N HIS A 192 -10.84 -5.81 -9.96
CA HIS A 192 -11.16 -4.71 -9.06
C HIS A 192 -12.18 -5.12 -8.00
N ALA A 193 -11.97 -4.65 -6.78
CA ALA A 193 -12.85 -4.86 -5.64
C ALA A 193 -13.43 -3.54 -5.16
N VAL A 194 -14.73 -3.52 -4.91
CA VAL A 194 -15.51 -2.35 -4.53
C VAL A 194 -16.34 -2.71 -3.31
N ILE A 195 -16.30 -1.90 -2.26
CA ILE A 195 -17.06 -2.11 -1.03
C ILE A 195 -18.42 -1.44 -1.16
N TRP A 196 -19.48 -2.18 -0.87
CA TRP A 196 -20.84 -1.66 -0.85
C TRP A 196 -21.12 -0.96 0.48
N LEU A 197 -21.41 0.34 0.43
CA LEU A 197 -21.80 1.14 1.60
C LEU A 197 -23.33 1.33 1.69
N GLY A 198 -24.08 1.11 0.62
CA GLY A 198 -25.52 1.36 0.56
C GLY A 198 -25.82 2.84 0.79
N ASP A 199 -26.72 3.13 1.73
CA ASP A 199 -27.11 4.50 2.10
C ASP A 199 -26.20 5.10 3.20
N ASN A 200 -25.24 4.32 3.72
CA ASN A 200 -24.34 4.73 4.79
C ASN A 200 -22.99 5.17 4.25
N GLY A 201 -22.92 6.41 3.75
CA GLY A 201 -21.67 6.97 3.26
C GLY A 201 -20.68 7.42 4.34
N MET A 202 -21.02 7.33 5.64
CA MET A 202 -20.15 7.72 6.75
C MET A 202 -19.34 6.52 7.22
N LEU A 203 -18.05 6.76 7.48
CA LEU A 203 -17.15 5.77 8.09
C LEU A 203 -17.07 6.03 9.59
N LYS A 204 -16.96 4.96 10.39
CA LYS A 204 -16.84 5.07 11.87
C LYS A 204 -15.41 5.35 12.29
N SER A 205 -14.45 4.81 11.54
CA SER A 205 -13.03 4.82 11.89
C SER A 205 -12.31 6.12 11.55
N GLU A 206 -12.92 6.99 10.75
CA GLU A 206 -12.33 8.26 10.35
C GLU A 206 -13.38 9.35 10.08
N GLN A 207 -12.97 10.59 10.33
CA GLN A 207 -13.80 11.75 9.96
C GLN A 207 -13.60 12.04 8.48
N THR A 208 -14.69 12.00 7.73
CA THR A 208 -14.70 12.31 6.30
C THR A 208 -15.83 13.27 5.98
N GLU A 209 -15.68 14.04 4.90
CA GLU A 209 -16.76 14.85 4.37
C GLU A 209 -18.01 13.98 4.09
N PRO A 210 -19.20 14.47 4.34
CA PRO A 210 -20.44 13.72 4.04
C PRO A 210 -20.48 13.29 2.56
N CYS A 211 -20.79 12.02 2.33
CA CYS A 211 -21.08 11.50 1.00
C CYS A 211 -22.57 11.16 0.97
N ILE A 212 -23.34 11.99 0.29
CA ILE A 212 -24.81 11.89 0.26
C ILE A 212 -25.25 11.13 -1.00
N GLY A 213 -26.08 10.12 -0.81
CA GLY A 213 -26.66 9.31 -1.89
C GLY A 213 -27.16 7.98 -1.38
N SER A 214 -27.94 7.31 -2.20
CA SER A 214 -28.26 5.89 -2.06
C SER A 214 -27.33 5.07 -2.93
N ALA A 215 -27.10 3.81 -2.58
CA ALA A 215 -26.21 2.92 -3.31
C ALA A 215 -24.78 3.48 -3.45
N LEU A 216 -24.16 3.85 -2.31
CA LEU A 216 -22.79 4.32 -2.26
C LEU A 216 -21.81 3.16 -2.24
N ILE A 217 -20.62 3.41 -2.80
CA ILE A 217 -19.50 2.49 -2.82
C ILE A 217 -18.22 3.17 -2.35
N LEU A 218 -17.31 2.38 -1.81
CA LEU A 218 -15.94 2.78 -1.51
C LEU A 218 -14.96 1.88 -2.26
N HIS A 219 -14.00 2.46 -2.95
CA HIS A 219 -13.01 1.69 -3.68
C HIS A 219 -11.72 2.47 -3.91
N HIS A 220 -10.70 1.77 -4.39
CA HIS A 220 -9.40 2.36 -4.71
C HIS A 220 -9.08 2.12 -6.19
N PRO A 221 -9.40 3.08 -7.09
CA PRO A 221 -9.13 2.94 -8.51
C PRO A 221 -7.63 2.85 -8.79
N TYR A 222 -7.24 2.06 -9.80
CA TYR A 222 -5.85 1.93 -10.21
C TYR A 222 -5.21 3.28 -10.53
N GLY A 223 -4.07 3.58 -9.92
CA GLY A 223 -3.31 4.82 -10.12
C GLY A 223 -4.02 6.10 -9.66
N ARG A 224 -5.10 6.00 -8.88
CA ARG A 224 -5.85 7.17 -8.37
C ARG A 224 -6.05 7.06 -6.87
N LYS A 225 -6.47 8.17 -6.25
CA LYS A 225 -6.85 8.16 -4.84
C LYS A 225 -8.12 7.35 -4.60
N SER A 226 -8.19 6.70 -3.44
CA SER A 226 -9.41 6.03 -2.98
C SER A 226 -10.56 7.01 -2.84
N ILE A 227 -11.77 6.56 -3.17
CA ILE A 227 -12.95 7.43 -3.24
C ILE A 227 -14.22 6.71 -2.83
N ARG A 228 -15.17 7.47 -2.28
CA ARG A 228 -16.59 7.09 -2.17
C ARG A 228 -17.34 7.73 -3.31
N GLU A 229 -18.17 6.98 -3.99
CA GLU A 229 -19.01 7.48 -5.07
C GLU A 229 -20.34 6.71 -5.18
N ILE A 230 -21.25 7.20 -6.02
CA ILE A 230 -22.52 6.52 -6.28
C ILE A 230 -22.28 5.33 -7.20
N PHE A 231 -22.91 4.19 -6.86
CA PHE A 231 -22.96 2.99 -7.71
C PHE A 231 -23.84 3.23 -8.93
N GLY A 232 -23.30 3.92 -9.92
CA GLY A 232 -24.00 4.25 -11.16
C GLY A 232 -23.98 3.11 -12.19
N PRO A 233 -24.64 3.31 -13.36
CA PRO A 233 -24.72 2.31 -14.42
C PRO A 233 -23.36 1.75 -14.86
N GLN A 234 -22.33 2.60 -14.90
CA GLN A 234 -20.97 2.21 -15.25
C GLN A 234 -20.38 1.14 -14.31
N TRP A 235 -20.80 1.11 -13.05
CA TRP A 235 -20.39 0.08 -12.10
C TRP A 235 -21.25 -1.17 -12.24
N GLN A 236 -22.58 -1.01 -12.45
CA GLN A 236 -23.49 -2.14 -12.62
C GLN A 236 -23.07 -3.06 -13.77
N GLU A 237 -22.61 -2.48 -14.89
CA GLU A 237 -22.12 -3.24 -16.05
C GLU A 237 -20.80 -3.99 -15.78
N ARG A 238 -20.03 -3.58 -14.77
CA ARG A 238 -18.71 -4.14 -14.44
C ARG A 238 -18.77 -5.24 -13.40
N VAL A 239 -19.83 -5.30 -12.60
CA VAL A 239 -19.95 -6.33 -11.54
C VAL A 239 -20.04 -7.71 -12.15
N ALA A 240 -19.11 -8.58 -11.73
CA ALA A 240 -19.11 -9.98 -12.07
C ALA A 240 -19.75 -10.84 -10.97
N LYS A 241 -19.50 -10.48 -9.71
CA LYS A 241 -20.02 -11.15 -8.53
C LYS A 241 -20.20 -10.19 -7.38
N VAL A 242 -21.15 -10.50 -6.50
CA VAL A 242 -21.27 -9.90 -5.17
C VAL A 242 -20.85 -10.94 -4.15
N VAL A 243 -19.94 -10.59 -3.26
CA VAL A 243 -19.45 -11.53 -2.26
C VAL A 243 -19.55 -10.96 -0.85
N ARG A 244 -19.93 -11.81 0.09
CA ARG A 244 -20.08 -11.50 1.51
C ARG A 244 -19.12 -12.34 2.33
N TYR A 245 -18.50 -11.73 3.33
CA TYR A 245 -17.69 -12.48 4.28
C TYR A 245 -18.57 -13.41 5.10
N ALA A 246 -18.33 -14.72 4.96
CA ALA A 246 -18.97 -15.72 5.77
C ALA A 246 -18.23 -15.83 7.10
N GLN A 247 -18.84 -15.36 8.20
CA GLN A 247 -18.32 -15.68 9.53
C GLN A 247 -18.34 -17.20 9.68
N ASN A 248 -17.17 -17.78 9.87
CA ASN A 248 -17.11 -19.18 10.30
C ASN A 248 -17.73 -19.23 11.71
N ASN A 249 -18.97 -19.72 11.78
CA ASN A 249 -19.64 -20.09 13.04
C ASN A 249 -18.94 -21.27 13.70
#